data_7873cab87fc4607454f881e493de80bf
#
_entry.id   7873cab87fc4607454f881e493de80bf
#
_cell.length_a   1.000
_cell.length_b   1.000
_cell.length_c   1.000
_cell.angle_alpha   90.00
_cell.angle_beta   90.00
_cell.angle_gamma   90.00
#
_symmetry.space_group_name_H-M   'P 1'
#
loop_
_entity.id
_entity.type
_entity.pdbx_description
1 polymer ?
#
loop_
_entity_poly.entity_id
_entity_poly.type
_entity_poly.pdbx_seq_one_letter_code
_entity_poly.pdbx_strand_id
1 'polypeptide(L)'
;AGDPHESSSGATEATDWLGEEPDVGEPQETVECEVLVIGAGSGGMVATMTALEMGFKTITLEKTGAASMVRDDIGGIGTKLQQAENNVPDAAACLHYLTMYAANDIDQRLVKIWLEESAEAVDWYADLLERRAVGKLLFEGGYSADFSDPTAHPKFPTGHSPVWNDPDRTST
;
A
#
# COMPACT_ATOMS: atom_id res chain seq x y z
N ALA A 1 48.62 -12.92 -35.67
CA ALA A 1 48.91 -12.61 -34.29
C ALA A 1 47.63 -12.08 -33.67
N GLY A 2 46.96 -12.97 -32.95
CA GLY A 2 45.70 -12.67 -32.29
C GLY A 2 45.96 -12.10 -30.92
N ASP A 3 45.08 -11.22 -30.52
CA ASP A 3 44.98 -10.75 -29.16
C ASP A 3 43.71 -11.35 -28.51
N PRO A 4 43.79 -12.05 -27.40
CA PRO A 4 42.61 -12.43 -26.67
C PRO A 4 42.22 -11.31 -25.73
N HIS A 5 41.03 -10.76 -25.93
CA HIS A 5 40.35 -9.91 -24.97
C HIS A 5 40.07 -10.74 -23.71
N GLU A 6 40.88 -10.58 -22.69
CA GLU A 6 40.51 -10.94 -21.32
C GLU A 6 39.42 -9.99 -20.85
N SER A 7 38.20 -10.49 -20.76
CA SER A 7 37.12 -9.87 -20.03
C SER A 7 37.34 -10.11 -18.53
N SER A 8 37.95 -9.16 -17.84
CA SER A 8 37.95 -9.15 -16.38
C SER A 8 36.53 -8.86 -15.87
N SER A 9 35.88 -9.88 -15.34
CA SER A 9 34.64 -9.77 -14.59
C SER A 9 34.90 -9.05 -13.26
N GLY A 10 34.83 -7.74 -13.26
CA GLY A 10 34.82 -6.92 -12.06
C GLY A 10 33.42 -6.81 -11.47
N ALA A 11 32.91 -7.87 -10.90
CA ALA A 11 31.65 -7.86 -10.18
C ALA A 11 31.90 -8.26 -8.71
N THR A 12 32.59 -7.37 -7.94
CA THR A 12 32.84 -7.67 -6.53
C THR A 12 32.91 -6.44 -5.61
N GLU A 13 32.25 -5.34 -5.93
CA GLU A 13 32.26 -4.15 -5.03
C GLU A 13 30.89 -3.64 -4.59
N ALA A 14 29.78 -4.32 -4.91
CA ALA A 14 28.45 -3.77 -4.63
C ALA A 14 27.81 -4.26 -3.32
N THR A 15 28.45 -5.13 -2.53
CA THR A 15 27.80 -5.77 -1.37
C THR A 15 28.44 -5.44 -0.02
N ASP A 16 29.45 -4.60 0.03
CA ASP A 16 30.15 -4.24 1.29
C ASP A 16 29.21 -3.56 2.31
N TRP A 17 28.18 -2.85 1.85
CA TRP A 17 27.17 -2.23 2.72
C TRP A 17 26.23 -3.22 3.41
N LEU A 18 26.15 -4.47 2.94
CA LEU A 18 25.36 -5.53 3.58
C LEU A 18 26.07 -6.19 4.74
N GLY A 19 27.39 -5.97 4.87
CA GLY A 19 28.22 -6.66 5.85
C GLY A 19 28.48 -8.13 5.49
N GLU A 20 28.98 -8.88 6.44
CA GLU A 20 29.19 -10.31 6.30
C GLU A 20 27.85 -11.05 6.38
N GLU A 21 27.73 -12.13 5.58
CA GLU A 21 26.55 -13.00 5.64
C GLU A 21 26.46 -13.63 7.05
N PRO A 22 25.32 -13.49 7.75
CA PRO A 22 25.18 -14.05 9.08
C PRO A 22 25.19 -15.58 9.01
N ASP A 23 25.92 -16.22 9.93
CA ASP A 23 25.84 -17.67 10.13
C ASP A 23 24.50 -18.00 10.81
N VAL A 24 23.55 -18.48 10.04
CA VAL A 24 22.20 -18.84 10.51
C VAL A 24 22.11 -20.30 11.00
N GLY A 25 23.21 -21.08 10.87
CA GLY A 25 23.22 -22.50 11.22
C GLY A 25 22.30 -23.36 10.32
N GLU A 26 22.06 -24.59 10.73
CA GLU A 26 21.16 -25.49 10.01
C GLU A 26 19.69 -25.15 10.29
N PRO A 27 18.81 -25.21 9.26
CA PRO A 27 17.39 -24.98 9.45
C PRO A 27 16.78 -25.97 10.45
N GLN A 28 16.02 -25.45 11.42
CA GLN A 28 15.29 -26.29 12.37
C GLN A 28 13.97 -26.79 11.80
N GLU A 29 13.38 -26.04 10.85
CA GLU A 29 12.13 -26.36 10.20
C GLU A 29 12.18 -25.89 8.73
N THR A 30 11.57 -26.66 7.84
CA THR A 30 11.37 -26.29 6.45
C THR A 30 9.88 -26.30 6.13
N VAL A 31 9.35 -25.18 5.65
CA VAL A 31 7.94 -25.05 5.27
C VAL A 31 7.85 -24.71 3.80
N GLU A 32 7.07 -25.50 3.05
CA GLU A 32 6.83 -25.26 1.62
C GLU A 32 5.64 -24.34 1.40
N CYS A 33 5.74 -23.40 0.49
CA CYS A 33 4.66 -22.53 0.03
C CYS A 33 4.78 -22.25 -1.46
N GLU A 34 3.70 -21.78 -2.06
CA GLU A 34 3.67 -21.33 -3.47
C GLU A 34 4.00 -19.84 -3.57
N VAL A 35 3.62 -19.07 -2.55
CA VAL A 35 3.90 -17.63 -2.46
C VAL A 35 4.50 -17.32 -1.09
N LEU A 36 5.66 -16.70 -1.08
CA LEU A 36 6.30 -16.16 0.12
C LEU A 36 6.25 -14.63 0.07
N VAL A 37 5.62 -14.02 1.07
CA VAL A 37 5.59 -12.56 1.24
C VAL A 37 6.50 -12.19 2.42
N ILE A 38 7.42 -11.26 2.19
CA ILE A 38 8.34 -10.76 3.22
C ILE A 38 7.92 -9.35 3.61
N GLY A 39 7.48 -9.21 4.85
CA GLY A 39 6.94 -8.00 5.45
C GLY A 39 5.41 -7.96 5.46
N ALA A 40 4.81 -7.70 6.63
CA ALA A 40 3.37 -7.57 6.81
C ALA A 40 2.92 -6.09 6.97
N GLY A 41 3.57 -5.19 6.24
CA GLY A 41 3.08 -3.83 6.06
C GLY A 41 1.90 -3.78 5.08
N SER A 42 1.40 -2.58 4.76
CA SER A 42 0.21 -2.40 3.90
C SER A 42 0.32 -3.17 2.57
N GLY A 43 1.44 -3.03 1.85
CA GLY A 43 1.66 -3.74 0.58
C GLY A 43 1.75 -5.25 0.74
N GLY A 44 2.50 -5.73 1.74
CA GLY A 44 2.64 -7.16 2.00
C GLY A 44 1.34 -7.82 2.42
N MET A 45 0.52 -7.14 3.22
CA MET A 45 -0.80 -7.66 3.60
C MET A 45 -1.75 -7.75 2.42
N VAL A 46 -1.78 -6.74 1.54
CA VAL A 46 -2.58 -6.80 0.31
C VAL A 46 -2.12 -7.94 -0.60
N ALA A 47 -0.81 -8.08 -0.82
CA ALA A 47 -0.25 -9.18 -1.60
C ALA A 47 -0.61 -10.56 -1.00
N THR A 48 -0.51 -10.70 0.33
CA THR A 48 -0.91 -11.93 1.04
C THR A 48 -2.39 -12.27 0.82
N MET A 49 -3.27 -11.28 1.05
CA MET A 49 -4.72 -11.48 0.90
C MET A 49 -5.09 -11.83 -0.54
N THR A 50 -4.49 -11.16 -1.52
CA THR A 50 -4.70 -11.44 -2.94
C THR A 50 -4.26 -12.86 -3.30
N ALA A 51 -3.06 -13.27 -2.87
CA ALA A 51 -2.55 -14.62 -3.13
C ALA A 51 -3.46 -15.70 -2.52
N LEU A 52 -3.94 -15.49 -1.28
CA LEU A 52 -4.88 -16.38 -0.63
C LEU A 52 -6.24 -16.45 -1.35
N GLU A 53 -6.75 -15.32 -1.87
CA GLU A 53 -7.99 -15.31 -2.66
C GLU A 53 -7.84 -16.04 -4.00
N MET A 54 -6.64 -16.02 -4.57
CA MET A 54 -6.30 -16.80 -5.77
C MET A 54 -6.10 -18.28 -5.47
N GLY A 55 -6.12 -18.69 -4.21
CA GLY A 55 -6.02 -20.09 -3.78
C GLY A 55 -4.60 -20.59 -3.56
N PHE A 56 -3.60 -19.73 -3.57
CA PHE A 56 -2.21 -20.12 -3.34
C PHE A 56 -1.94 -20.42 -1.86
N LYS A 57 -1.11 -21.44 -1.62
CA LYS A 57 -0.53 -21.69 -0.30
C LYS A 57 0.48 -20.61 0.01
N THR A 58 0.09 -19.63 0.83
CA THR A 58 0.84 -18.42 1.08
C THR A 58 1.41 -18.37 2.50
N ILE A 59 2.65 -17.95 2.63
CA ILE A 59 3.30 -17.65 3.92
C ILE A 59 3.70 -16.19 3.92
N THR A 60 3.43 -15.50 5.02
CA THR A 60 3.89 -14.13 5.24
C THR A 60 4.83 -14.10 6.44
N LEU A 61 6.03 -13.56 6.24
CA LEU A 61 7.02 -13.37 7.29
C LEU A 61 7.04 -11.90 7.71
N GLU A 62 6.98 -11.68 9.02
CA GLU A 62 7.07 -10.33 9.59
C GLU A 62 8.06 -10.31 10.77
N LYS A 63 9.02 -9.38 10.71
CA LYS A 63 10.12 -9.30 11.70
C LYS A 63 9.66 -8.87 13.10
N THR A 64 8.56 -8.14 13.20
CA THR A 64 8.06 -7.61 14.49
C THR A 64 7.03 -8.51 15.14
N GLY A 65 6.60 -9.57 14.46
CA GLY A 65 5.58 -10.49 14.93
C GLY A 65 4.15 -9.96 14.88
N ALA A 66 3.93 -8.77 14.33
CA ALA A 66 2.61 -8.18 14.14
C ALA A 66 2.53 -7.45 12.79
N ALA A 67 1.36 -7.50 12.15
CA ALA A 67 1.13 -6.68 10.96
C ALA A 67 1.25 -5.19 11.35
N SER A 68 2.02 -4.43 10.56
CA SER A 68 2.29 -3.03 10.82
C SER A 68 1.66 -2.18 9.73
N MET A 69 0.54 -1.54 10.04
CA MET A 69 -0.06 -0.51 9.21
C MET A 69 0.24 0.86 9.81
N VAL A 70 0.55 1.83 8.94
CA VAL A 70 0.93 3.18 9.39
C VAL A 70 -0.31 3.96 9.88
N ARG A 71 -1.49 3.65 9.31
CA ARG A 71 -2.78 4.27 9.66
C ARG A 71 -3.93 3.31 9.38
N ASP A 72 -5.07 3.57 10.02
CA ASP A 72 -6.30 2.80 9.89
C ASP A 72 -7.06 3.16 8.61
N ASP A 73 -7.04 4.44 8.23
CA ASP A 73 -7.76 4.97 7.08
C ASP A 73 -6.99 4.73 5.77
N ILE A 74 -7.74 4.48 4.72
CA ILE A 74 -7.25 4.23 3.38
C ILE A 74 -7.74 5.34 2.46
N GLY A 75 -6.82 5.95 1.70
CA GLY A 75 -7.16 7.00 0.73
C GLY A 75 -7.52 6.42 -0.64
N GLY A 76 -8.66 6.86 -1.19
CA GLY A 76 -9.07 6.53 -2.55
C GLY A 76 -9.91 7.60 -3.21
N ILE A 77 -9.94 7.60 -4.54
CA ILE A 77 -10.73 8.54 -5.35
C ILE A 77 -11.56 7.77 -6.36
N GLY A 78 -12.85 8.10 -6.44
CA GLY A 78 -13.79 7.47 -7.38
C GLY A 78 -14.41 6.17 -6.87
N THR A 79 -14.30 5.89 -5.57
CA THR A 79 -14.86 4.68 -4.95
C THR A 79 -16.39 4.64 -5.04
N LYS A 80 -16.98 3.44 -4.95
CA LYS A 80 -18.44 3.25 -4.90
C LYS A 80 -19.07 4.01 -3.72
N LEU A 81 -18.37 4.09 -2.58
CA LEU A 81 -18.85 4.83 -1.42
C LEU A 81 -18.91 6.34 -1.67
N GLN A 82 -17.88 6.92 -2.30
CA GLN A 82 -17.89 8.33 -2.72
C GLN A 82 -18.96 8.62 -3.75
N GLN A 83 -19.14 7.72 -4.73
CA GLN A 83 -20.19 7.85 -5.76
C GLN A 83 -21.58 7.80 -5.14
N ALA A 84 -21.82 6.92 -4.17
CA ALA A 84 -23.10 6.81 -3.48
C ALA A 84 -23.49 8.10 -2.73
N GLU A 85 -22.51 8.84 -2.24
CA GLU A 85 -22.71 10.13 -1.56
C GLU A 85 -22.60 11.33 -2.49
N ASN A 86 -22.39 11.12 -3.79
CA ASN A 86 -22.12 12.16 -4.78
C ASN A 86 -20.98 13.11 -4.33
N ASN A 87 -19.94 12.55 -3.73
CA ASN A 87 -18.82 13.27 -3.16
C ASN A 87 -17.48 12.71 -3.65
N VAL A 88 -17.28 12.74 -4.98
CA VAL A 88 -16.03 12.33 -5.62
C VAL A 88 -15.15 13.55 -5.85
N PRO A 89 -13.93 13.58 -5.30
CA PRO A 89 -13.01 14.68 -5.53
C PRO A 89 -12.59 14.82 -7.00
N ASP A 90 -12.32 16.04 -7.43
CA ASP A 90 -11.72 16.27 -8.74
C ASP A 90 -10.25 15.82 -8.75
N ALA A 91 -9.95 14.84 -9.60
CA ALA A 91 -8.61 14.22 -9.68
C ALA A 91 -7.53 15.21 -10.13
N ALA A 92 -7.87 16.16 -11.02
CA ALA A 92 -6.90 17.15 -11.48
C ALA A 92 -6.55 18.16 -10.38
N ALA A 93 -7.55 18.58 -9.59
CA ALA A 93 -7.34 19.42 -8.41
C ALA A 93 -6.48 18.71 -7.35
N CYS A 94 -6.74 17.42 -7.11
CA CYS A 94 -5.92 16.60 -6.20
C CYS A 94 -4.46 16.52 -6.66
N LEU A 95 -4.23 16.24 -7.94
CA LEU A 95 -2.88 16.19 -8.51
C LEU A 95 -2.15 17.52 -8.36
N HIS A 96 -2.84 18.61 -8.71
CA HIS A 96 -2.29 19.96 -8.60
C HIS A 96 -1.88 20.29 -7.17
N TYR A 97 -2.79 20.04 -6.21
CA TYR A 97 -2.54 20.31 -4.81
C TYR A 97 -1.38 19.47 -4.25
N LEU A 98 -1.37 18.15 -4.51
CA LEU A 98 -0.29 17.28 -4.04
C LEU A 98 1.06 17.69 -4.62
N THR A 99 1.08 18.13 -5.88
CA THR A 99 2.29 18.64 -6.51
C THR A 99 2.79 19.92 -5.81
N MET A 100 1.89 20.84 -5.51
CA MET A 100 2.25 22.08 -4.78
C MET A 100 2.67 21.78 -3.33
N TYR A 101 1.95 20.90 -2.64
CA TYR A 101 2.25 20.50 -1.27
C TYR A 101 3.66 19.88 -1.14
N ALA A 102 4.07 19.13 -2.13
CA ALA A 102 5.41 18.55 -2.21
C ALA A 102 6.46 19.55 -2.79
N ALA A 103 6.16 20.85 -2.83
CA ALA A 103 7.04 21.89 -3.40
C ALA A 103 7.49 21.58 -4.84
N ASN A 104 6.66 20.93 -5.63
CA ASN A 104 6.94 20.40 -6.98
C ASN A 104 8.01 19.28 -7.05
N ASP A 105 8.43 18.77 -5.90
CA ASP A 105 9.37 17.63 -5.81
C ASP A 105 8.61 16.31 -5.63
N ILE A 106 7.82 15.95 -6.65
CA ILE A 106 7.00 14.73 -6.66
C ILE A 106 6.99 14.11 -8.05
N ASP A 107 7.07 12.79 -8.11
CA ASP A 107 6.80 12.07 -9.36
C ASP A 107 5.29 11.97 -9.61
N GLN A 108 4.78 12.86 -10.45
CA GLN A 108 3.36 12.89 -10.80
C GLN A 108 2.84 11.60 -11.43
N ARG A 109 3.71 10.74 -11.98
CA ARG A 109 3.31 9.44 -12.53
C ARG A 109 2.80 8.52 -11.42
N LEU A 110 3.45 8.53 -10.25
CA LEU A 110 3.00 7.76 -9.08
C LEU A 110 1.68 8.27 -8.53
N VAL A 111 1.54 9.61 -8.44
CA VAL A 111 0.26 10.21 -8.01
C VAL A 111 -0.88 9.86 -8.97
N LYS A 112 -0.62 9.89 -10.28
CA LYS A 112 -1.63 9.51 -11.29
C LYS A 112 -2.09 8.06 -11.14
N ILE A 113 -1.18 7.12 -10.90
CA ILE A 113 -1.54 5.72 -10.63
C ILE A 113 -2.52 5.66 -9.44
N TRP A 114 -2.20 6.35 -8.35
CA TRP A 114 -3.10 6.40 -7.19
C TRP A 114 -4.47 7.02 -7.54
N LEU A 115 -4.50 8.13 -8.30
CA LEU A 115 -5.74 8.78 -8.72
C LEU A 115 -6.61 7.90 -9.62
N GLU A 116 -6.00 7.08 -10.46
CA GLU A 116 -6.67 6.25 -11.46
C GLU A 116 -7.09 4.88 -10.92
N GLU A 117 -6.32 4.30 -10.00
CA GLU A 117 -6.47 2.89 -9.60
C GLU A 117 -6.91 2.71 -8.14
N SER A 118 -6.84 3.75 -7.30
CA SER A 118 -7.17 3.61 -5.88
C SER A 118 -8.62 3.22 -5.61
N ALA A 119 -9.57 3.60 -6.49
CA ALA A 119 -10.96 3.22 -6.36
C ALA A 119 -11.13 1.70 -6.38
N GLU A 120 -10.48 1.01 -7.33
CA GLU A 120 -10.57 -0.44 -7.46
C GLU A 120 -10.00 -1.14 -6.20
N ALA A 121 -8.85 -0.67 -5.72
CA ALA A 121 -8.22 -1.24 -4.53
C ALA A 121 -9.07 -1.05 -3.27
N VAL A 122 -9.63 0.14 -3.07
CA VAL A 122 -10.50 0.45 -1.91
C VAL A 122 -11.82 -0.31 -1.98
N ASP A 123 -12.44 -0.39 -3.15
CA ASP A 123 -13.68 -1.13 -3.36
C ASP A 123 -13.47 -2.65 -3.14
N TRP A 124 -12.34 -3.20 -3.63
CA TRP A 124 -11.96 -4.59 -3.35
C TRP A 124 -11.82 -4.84 -1.85
N TYR A 125 -11.17 -3.91 -1.12
CA TYR A 125 -11.00 -4.04 0.32
C TYR A 125 -12.34 -3.96 1.07
N ALA A 126 -13.24 -3.07 0.66
CA ALA A 126 -14.59 -2.98 1.20
C ALA A 126 -15.36 -4.30 1.00
N ASP A 127 -15.36 -4.81 -0.23
CA ASP A 127 -15.98 -6.10 -0.57
C ASP A 127 -15.36 -7.28 0.23
N LEU A 128 -14.04 -7.24 0.47
CA LEU A 128 -13.35 -8.27 1.27
C LEU A 128 -13.83 -8.27 2.72
N LEU A 129 -13.91 -7.10 3.37
CA LEU A 129 -14.37 -6.97 4.76
C LEU A 129 -15.80 -7.52 4.93
N GLU A 130 -16.69 -7.20 4.00
CA GLU A 130 -18.08 -7.66 4.02
C GLU A 130 -18.19 -9.17 3.76
N ARG A 131 -17.52 -9.70 2.71
CA ARG A 131 -17.51 -11.12 2.38
C ARG A 131 -16.95 -11.99 3.51
N ARG A 132 -16.00 -11.47 4.26
CA ARG A 132 -15.40 -12.16 5.42
C ARG A 132 -16.19 -11.92 6.71
N ALA A 133 -17.24 -11.10 6.67
CA ALA A 133 -18.06 -10.73 7.83
C ALA A 133 -17.25 -10.19 9.03
N VAL A 134 -16.11 -9.55 8.76
CA VAL A 134 -15.22 -8.97 9.79
C VAL A 134 -15.47 -7.51 10.04
N GLY A 135 -16.10 -6.81 9.11
CA GLY A 135 -16.40 -5.39 9.21
C GLY A 135 -16.96 -4.82 7.93
N LYS A 136 -16.98 -3.52 7.84
CA LYS A 136 -17.30 -2.75 6.64
C LYS A 136 -16.39 -1.55 6.54
N LEU A 137 -16.28 -0.98 5.34
CA LEU A 137 -15.59 0.28 5.12
C LEU A 137 -16.61 1.42 5.12
N LEU A 138 -16.29 2.51 5.82
CA LEU A 138 -17.05 3.75 5.78
C LEU A 138 -16.27 4.81 5.03
N PHE A 139 -16.96 5.59 4.23
CA PHE A 139 -16.42 6.82 3.67
C PHE A 139 -16.50 7.92 4.72
N GLU A 140 -15.39 8.60 5.01
CA GLU A 140 -15.33 9.60 6.05
C GLU A 140 -15.95 10.93 5.67
N GLY A 141 -16.32 11.15 4.45
CA GLY A 141 -17.03 12.32 3.91
C GLY A 141 -16.79 13.64 4.66
N GLY A 142 -17.20 14.76 4.13
CA GLY A 142 -17.25 15.99 4.94
C GLY A 142 -16.04 16.93 4.84
N TYR A 143 -15.06 16.63 4.04
CA TYR A 143 -14.01 17.58 3.69
C TYR A 143 -14.31 18.19 2.31
N SER A 144 -14.76 19.44 2.29
CA SER A 144 -14.80 20.20 1.04
C SER A 144 -13.44 20.88 0.83
N ALA A 145 -12.93 20.80 -0.38
CA ALA A 145 -11.80 21.63 -0.79
C ALA A 145 -12.30 23.06 -0.97
N ASP A 146 -12.18 23.89 0.03
CA ASP A 146 -12.41 25.33 -0.11
C ASP A 146 -11.10 26.00 -0.53
N PHE A 147 -10.96 26.26 -1.83
CA PHE A 147 -9.82 26.98 -2.39
C PHE A 147 -9.96 28.50 -2.28
N SER A 148 -11.04 29.02 -1.70
CA SER A 148 -11.26 30.47 -1.56
C SER A 148 -10.39 31.08 -0.47
N ASP A 149 -9.93 30.30 0.51
CA ASP A 149 -9.01 30.73 1.55
C ASP A 149 -7.58 30.30 1.21
N PRO A 150 -6.68 31.23 0.81
CA PRO A 150 -5.32 30.90 0.46
C PRO A 150 -4.47 30.42 1.65
N THR A 151 -4.97 30.53 2.87
CA THR A 151 -4.31 30.06 4.08
C THR A 151 -4.80 28.68 4.52
N ALA A 152 -5.95 28.23 4.00
CA ALA A 152 -6.49 26.92 4.27
C ALA A 152 -5.81 25.86 3.40
N HIS A 153 -5.44 24.77 4.04
CA HIS A 153 -5.04 23.60 3.27
C HIS A 153 -6.28 22.90 2.73
N PRO A 154 -6.46 22.78 1.41
CA PRO A 154 -7.59 22.07 0.85
C PRO A 154 -7.58 20.62 1.36
N LYS A 155 -8.73 20.17 1.81
CA LYS A 155 -8.94 18.79 2.26
C LYS A 155 -9.80 18.08 1.23
N PHE A 156 -9.27 17.04 0.64
CA PHE A 156 -10.03 16.22 -0.28
C PHE A 156 -10.67 15.06 0.48
N PRO A 157 -11.96 14.74 0.24
CA PRO A 157 -12.65 13.64 0.89
C PRO A 157 -12.19 12.31 0.29
N THR A 158 -11.00 11.84 0.66
CA THR A 158 -10.40 10.60 0.15
C THR A 158 -10.35 9.49 1.19
N GLY A 159 -10.60 9.78 2.47
CA GLY A 159 -10.47 8.86 3.59
C GLY A 159 -11.61 7.83 3.65
N HIS A 160 -11.23 6.59 3.92
CA HIS A 160 -12.14 5.48 4.16
C HIS A 160 -11.63 4.71 5.37
N SER A 161 -12.48 4.56 6.39
CA SER A 161 -12.11 3.90 7.65
C SER A 161 -12.84 2.58 7.84
N PRO A 162 -12.13 1.52 8.27
CA PRO A 162 -12.77 0.26 8.61
C PRO A 162 -13.55 0.37 9.92
N VAL A 163 -14.75 -0.21 9.94
CA VAL A 163 -15.53 -0.45 11.14
C VAL A 163 -15.66 -1.94 11.34
N TRP A 164 -15.11 -2.41 12.43
CA TRP A 164 -15.05 -3.84 12.73
C TRP A 164 -16.32 -4.35 13.40
N ASN A 165 -16.71 -5.58 13.10
CA ASN A 165 -17.84 -6.23 13.77
C ASN A 165 -17.50 -6.71 15.19
N ASP A 166 -16.20 -6.85 15.49
CA ASP A 166 -15.71 -7.20 16.82
C ASP A 166 -15.56 -5.93 17.67
N PRO A 167 -16.32 -5.75 18.75
CA PRO A 167 -16.27 -4.56 19.61
C PRO A 167 -14.94 -4.42 20.38
N ASP A 168 -14.20 -5.53 20.54
CA ASP A 168 -12.89 -5.52 21.21
C ASP A 168 -11.76 -5.14 20.26
N ARG A 169 -12.05 -5.09 18.95
CA ARG A 169 -11.11 -4.64 17.92
C ARG A 169 -11.22 -3.13 17.79
N THR A 170 -10.55 -2.44 18.68
CA THR A 170 -10.39 -0.98 18.56
C THR A 170 -9.37 -0.70 17.46
N SER A 171 -9.71 0.21 16.55
CA SER A 171 -8.72 0.82 15.65
C SER A 171 -7.71 1.57 16.51
N THR A 172 -6.50 1.08 16.60
CA THR A 172 -5.37 1.74 17.30
C THR A 172 -4.44 2.40 16.32
#